data_4905b16ebefff8f15478fc6c47e9172b
#
_entry.id   4905b16ebefff8f15478fc6c47e9172b
#
_cell.length_a   1.000
_cell.length_b   1.000
_cell.length_c   1.000
_cell.angle_alpha   90.00
_cell.angle_beta   90.00
_cell.angle_gamma   90.00
#
_symmetry.space_group_name_H-M   'P 1'
#
loop_
_entity.id
_entity.type
_entity.pdbx_description
1 polymer ?
#
loop_
_entity_poly.entity_id
_entity_poly.type
_entity_poly.pdbx_seq_one_letter_code
_entity_poly.pdbx_strand_id
1 'polypeptide(L)'
;INPHFLFNSLNAGAQLAMMESADRTYDYIQNMAAFFRYTIKKDHDEVTLEEEIRLVDNYIYILNVRFSGEIHFDKKIDESLLGGHIPSMLLQPIVENSVNYGIRNIDWEGRIVLSVYREEEKVCISIKDNGVGMTEERIAQVMQNCISHQEDTGDSNGVGLNNVMERLHLFFDGAEEFVMMSEGPGRGKE
;
A
#
# COMPACT_ATOMS: atom_id res chain seq x y z
N ILE A 1 10.40 -9.51 -1.57
CA ILE A 1 10.79 -8.19 -2.17
C ILE A 1 10.68 -8.35 -3.68
N ASN A 2 9.98 -7.42 -4.35
CA ASN A 2 9.93 -7.39 -5.81
C ASN A 2 11.31 -6.96 -6.37
N PRO A 3 12.10 -7.86 -7.01
CA PRO A 3 13.44 -7.52 -7.50
C PRO A 3 13.42 -6.37 -8.53
N HIS A 4 12.37 -6.28 -9.33
CA HIS A 4 12.19 -5.23 -10.31
C HIS A 4 12.03 -3.84 -9.65
N PHE A 5 11.31 -3.76 -8.51
CA PHE A 5 11.21 -2.54 -7.73
C PHE A 5 12.59 -2.12 -7.19
N LEU A 6 13.36 -3.05 -6.65
CA LEU A 6 14.71 -2.77 -6.14
C LEU A 6 15.61 -2.17 -7.23
N PHE A 7 15.70 -2.82 -8.39
CA PHE A 7 16.56 -2.33 -9.49
C PHE A 7 16.11 -0.97 -10.02
N ASN A 8 14.79 -0.76 -10.19
CA ASN A 8 14.27 0.53 -10.63
C ASN A 8 14.55 1.66 -9.62
N SER A 9 14.48 1.36 -8.33
CA SER A 9 14.78 2.31 -7.26
C SER A 9 16.26 2.69 -7.23
N LEU A 10 17.15 1.72 -7.40
CA LEU A 10 18.59 1.97 -7.53
C LEU A 10 18.92 2.83 -8.75
N ASN A 11 18.30 2.55 -9.89
CA ASN A 11 18.50 3.33 -11.11
C ASN A 11 18.00 4.77 -10.96
N ALA A 12 16.84 4.98 -10.33
CA ALA A 12 16.33 6.32 -10.05
C ALA A 12 17.27 7.10 -9.10
N GLY A 13 17.81 6.44 -8.07
CA GLY A 13 18.82 7.03 -7.17
C GLY A 13 20.09 7.44 -7.89
N ALA A 14 20.60 6.60 -8.78
CA ALA A 14 21.76 6.90 -9.58
C ALA A 14 21.53 8.12 -10.52
N GLN A 15 20.36 8.19 -11.17
CA GLN A 15 19.99 9.33 -12.01
C GLN A 15 19.88 10.61 -11.18
N LEU A 16 19.27 10.55 -10.00
CA LEU A 16 19.14 11.69 -9.10
C LEU A 16 20.51 12.21 -8.66
N ALA A 17 21.44 11.31 -8.31
CA ALA A 17 22.81 11.67 -7.96
C ALA A 17 23.57 12.40 -9.09
N MET A 18 23.25 12.08 -10.33
CA MET A 18 23.85 12.75 -11.50
C MET A 18 23.24 14.11 -11.82
N MET A 19 21.97 14.34 -11.48
CA MET A 19 21.21 15.52 -11.95
C MET A 19 20.99 16.58 -10.88
N GLU A 20 21.17 16.28 -9.60
CA GLU A 20 20.69 17.12 -8.52
C GLU A 20 21.66 17.30 -7.34
N SER A 21 21.21 18.14 -6.37
CA SER A 21 21.93 18.35 -5.11
C SER A 21 22.02 17.05 -4.30
N ALA A 22 23.12 16.93 -3.54
CA ALA A 22 23.39 15.77 -2.68
C ALA A 22 22.27 15.50 -1.66
N ASP A 23 21.55 16.54 -1.20
CA ASP A 23 20.50 16.43 -0.18
C ASP A 23 19.32 15.58 -0.65
N ARG A 24 18.80 15.82 -1.84
CA ARG A 24 17.69 15.00 -2.38
C ARG A 24 18.10 13.55 -2.63
N THR A 25 19.34 13.34 -3.06
CA THR A 25 19.89 11.99 -3.23
C THR A 25 20.00 11.29 -1.88
N TYR A 26 20.46 12.00 -0.85
CA TYR A 26 20.55 11.49 0.51
C TYR A 26 19.16 11.07 1.03
N ASP A 27 18.16 11.94 0.92
CA ASP A 27 16.79 11.63 1.36
C ASP A 27 16.21 10.41 0.63
N TYR A 28 16.43 10.30 -0.67
CA TYR A 28 15.99 9.15 -1.46
C TYR A 28 16.62 7.84 -0.97
N ILE A 29 17.94 7.84 -0.75
CA ILE A 29 18.67 6.66 -0.26
C ILE A 29 18.22 6.30 1.17
N GLN A 30 17.97 7.28 2.04
CA GLN A 30 17.49 7.04 3.40
C GLN A 30 16.09 6.42 3.41
N ASN A 31 15.15 6.94 2.63
CA ASN A 31 13.81 6.37 2.51
C ASN A 31 13.85 4.94 1.95
N MET A 32 14.69 4.70 0.95
CA MET A 32 14.89 3.37 0.38
C MET A 32 15.51 2.40 1.41
N ALA A 33 16.52 2.83 2.16
CA ALA A 33 17.14 2.02 3.19
C ALA A 33 16.16 1.69 4.34
N ALA A 34 15.31 2.66 4.74
CA ALA A 34 14.29 2.46 5.74
C ALA A 34 13.23 1.44 5.26
N PHE A 35 12.76 1.59 4.02
CA PHE A 35 11.83 0.65 3.39
C PHE A 35 12.39 -0.78 3.36
N PHE A 36 13.61 -0.98 2.86
CA PHE A 36 14.20 -2.31 2.81
C PHE A 36 14.50 -2.89 4.19
N ARG A 37 14.94 -2.07 5.15
CA ARG A 37 15.18 -2.53 6.52
C ARG A 37 13.90 -3.10 7.14
N TYR A 38 12.77 -2.46 6.92
CA TYR A 38 11.49 -2.94 7.39
C TYR A 38 11.07 -4.25 6.68
N THR A 39 11.15 -4.30 5.36
CA THR A 39 10.73 -5.47 4.57
C THR A 39 11.61 -6.70 4.75
N ILE A 40 12.87 -6.55 5.14
CA ILE A 40 13.82 -7.64 5.37
C ILE A 40 13.74 -8.18 6.80
N LYS A 41 13.32 -7.36 7.78
CA LYS A 41 13.11 -7.79 9.16
C LYS A 41 11.94 -8.77 9.24
N LYS A 42 12.23 -10.07 9.18
CA LYS A 42 11.22 -11.14 9.28
C LYS A 42 10.70 -11.41 10.71
N ASP A 43 11.16 -10.69 11.72
CA ASP A 43 11.01 -11.10 13.11
C ASP A 43 9.86 -10.41 13.87
N HIS A 44 9.06 -9.57 13.21
CA HIS A 44 7.94 -8.92 13.86
C HIS A 44 6.63 -9.27 13.14
N ASP A 45 5.86 -10.20 13.75
CA ASP A 45 4.51 -10.51 13.29
C ASP A 45 3.55 -9.34 13.57
N GLU A 46 3.92 -8.46 14.50
CA GLU A 46 3.13 -7.36 15.04
C GLU A 46 3.96 -6.06 15.09
N VAL A 47 3.35 -4.97 14.67
CA VAL A 47 3.94 -3.62 14.64
C VAL A 47 2.90 -2.59 15.02
N THR A 48 3.32 -1.34 15.31
CA THR A 48 2.39 -0.25 15.51
C THR A 48 1.83 0.27 14.18
N LEU A 49 0.62 0.81 14.23
CA LEU A 49 0.01 1.46 13.07
C LEU A 49 0.88 2.62 12.54
N GLU A 50 1.57 3.34 13.44
CA GLU A 50 2.54 4.38 13.06
C GLU A 50 3.69 3.84 12.21
N GLU A 51 4.20 2.65 12.55
CA GLU A 51 5.28 2.01 11.78
C GLU A 51 4.83 1.60 10.38
N GLU A 52 3.62 1.04 10.23
CA GLU A 52 3.04 0.71 8.93
C GLU A 52 2.79 1.96 8.07
N ILE A 53 2.26 3.04 8.66
CA ILE A 53 2.05 4.32 7.95
C ILE A 53 3.39 4.89 7.48
N ARG A 54 4.42 4.85 8.31
CA ARG A 54 5.78 5.30 7.95
C ARG A 54 6.37 4.46 6.82
N LEU A 55 6.10 3.15 6.78
CA LEU A 55 6.51 2.28 5.67
C LEU A 55 5.85 2.73 4.36
N VAL A 56 4.56 3.03 4.40
CA VAL A 56 3.82 3.56 3.24
C VAL A 56 4.36 4.93 2.81
N ASP A 57 4.65 5.84 3.74
CA ASP A 57 5.27 7.13 3.43
C ASP A 57 6.60 6.97 2.67
N ASN A 58 7.48 6.10 3.15
CA ASN A 58 8.74 5.80 2.47
C ASN A 58 8.51 5.23 1.07
N TYR A 59 7.54 4.32 0.91
CA TYR A 59 7.20 3.74 -0.39
C TYR A 59 6.69 4.79 -1.38
N ILE A 60 5.74 5.64 -0.97
CA ILE A 60 5.21 6.73 -1.80
C ILE A 60 6.30 7.74 -2.18
N TYR A 61 7.17 8.10 -1.22
CA TYR A 61 8.30 8.98 -1.50
C TYR A 61 9.21 8.42 -2.61
N ILE A 62 9.57 7.13 -2.52
CA ILE A 62 10.39 6.44 -3.52
C ILE A 62 9.69 6.44 -4.90
N LEU A 63 8.38 6.18 -4.93
CA LEU A 63 7.60 6.21 -6.17
C LEU A 63 7.52 7.61 -6.77
N ASN A 64 7.32 8.65 -5.96
CA ASN A 64 7.23 10.03 -6.42
C ASN A 64 8.55 10.53 -7.02
N VAL A 65 9.70 10.09 -6.51
CA VAL A 65 10.97 10.34 -7.17
C VAL A 65 11.02 9.68 -8.56
N ARG A 66 10.49 8.46 -8.67
CA ARG A 66 10.47 7.69 -9.92
C ARG A 66 9.47 8.22 -10.95
N PHE A 67 8.29 8.67 -10.51
CA PHE A 67 7.18 9.12 -11.35
C PHE A 67 7.03 10.65 -11.37
N SER A 68 8.08 11.40 -11.01
CA SER A 68 8.11 12.87 -11.06
C SER A 68 7.04 13.57 -10.21
N GLY A 69 6.59 12.94 -9.13
CA GLY A 69 5.64 13.53 -8.18
C GLY A 69 4.17 13.40 -8.56
N GLU A 70 3.80 12.43 -9.38
CA GLU A 70 2.43 12.25 -9.90
C GLU A 70 1.46 11.60 -8.90
N ILE A 71 1.93 11.15 -7.72
CA ILE A 71 1.10 10.48 -6.72
C ILE A 71 0.90 11.38 -5.51
N HIS A 72 -0.33 11.82 -5.29
CA HIS A 72 -0.75 12.52 -4.07
C HIS A 72 -1.19 11.50 -3.02
N PHE A 73 -0.56 11.57 -1.85
CA PHE A 73 -0.89 10.73 -0.70
C PHE A 73 -1.35 11.58 0.47
N ASP A 74 -2.66 11.57 0.72
CA ASP A 74 -3.29 12.31 1.81
C ASP A 74 -3.56 11.39 3.00
N LYS A 75 -3.40 11.91 4.21
CA LYS A 75 -3.63 11.19 5.45
C LYS A 75 -4.66 11.89 6.32
N LYS A 76 -5.67 11.14 6.80
CA LYS A 76 -6.71 11.60 7.75
C LYS A 76 -6.67 10.64 8.94
N ILE A 77 -5.84 10.92 9.91
CA ILE A 77 -5.49 10.00 10.98
C ILE A 77 -5.90 10.55 12.32
N ASP A 78 -6.65 9.76 13.09
CA ASP A 78 -6.79 9.95 14.51
C ASP A 78 -5.49 9.53 15.21
N GLU A 79 -4.68 10.50 15.63
CA GLU A 79 -3.37 10.28 16.24
C GLU A 79 -3.43 9.40 17.51
N SER A 80 -4.57 9.36 18.19
CA SER A 80 -4.76 8.52 19.39
C SER A 80 -4.69 7.02 19.08
N LEU A 81 -4.85 6.64 17.80
CA LEU A 81 -4.84 5.26 17.34
C LEU A 81 -3.46 4.77 16.83
N LEU A 82 -2.49 5.67 16.68
CA LEU A 82 -1.17 5.36 16.10
C LEU A 82 -0.39 4.29 16.88
N GLY A 83 -0.58 4.22 18.20
CA GLY A 83 0.03 3.21 19.05
C GLY A 83 -0.66 1.84 19.01
N GLY A 84 -1.76 1.70 18.27
CA GLY A 84 -2.45 0.43 18.08
C GLY A 84 -1.58 -0.59 17.33
N HIS A 85 -1.68 -1.84 17.71
CA HIS A 85 -0.89 -2.93 17.13
C HIS A 85 -1.67 -3.65 16.05
N ILE A 86 -1.02 -3.90 14.93
CA ILE A 86 -1.57 -4.59 13.75
C ILE A 86 -0.53 -5.55 13.17
N PRO A 87 -0.94 -6.51 12.33
CA PRO A 87 0.01 -7.35 11.61
C PRO A 87 0.97 -6.52 10.75
N SER A 88 2.23 -6.91 10.72
CA SER A 88 3.22 -6.28 9.85
C SER A 88 2.89 -6.48 8.37
N MET A 89 3.29 -5.56 7.51
CA MET A 89 3.07 -5.60 6.05
C MET A 89 1.57 -5.68 5.68
N LEU A 90 0.75 -4.89 6.39
CA LEU A 90 -0.70 -4.82 6.17
C LEU A 90 -1.08 -3.74 5.16
N LEU A 91 -0.62 -2.50 5.38
CA LEU A 91 -1.03 -1.34 4.58
C LEU A 91 -0.30 -1.26 3.24
N GLN A 92 0.98 -1.59 3.23
CA GLN A 92 1.84 -1.45 2.05
C GLN A 92 1.33 -2.26 0.84
N PRO A 93 0.92 -3.55 0.94
CA PRO A 93 0.40 -4.29 -0.21
C PRO A 93 -0.90 -3.70 -0.78
N ILE A 94 -1.75 -3.10 0.06
CA ILE A 94 -2.99 -2.46 -0.38
C ILE A 94 -2.66 -1.18 -1.17
N VAL A 95 -1.76 -0.35 -0.64
CA VAL A 95 -1.29 0.86 -1.34
C VAL A 95 -0.56 0.49 -2.63
N GLU A 96 0.24 -0.56 -2.64
CA GLU A 96 0.90 -1.07 -3.85
C GLU A 96 -0.11 -1.47 -4.92
N ASN A 97 -1.21 -2.11 -4.54
CA ASN A 97 -2.31 -2.42 -5.45
C ASN A 97 -2.99 -1.16 -6.01
N SER A 98 -3.26 -0.17 -5.15
CA SER A 98 -3.81 1.13 -5.59
C SER A 98 -2.91 1.82 -6.61
N VAL A 99 -1.58 1.80 -6.39
CA VAL A 99 -0.62 2.38 -7.35
C VAL A 99 -0.59 1.59 -8.65
N ASN A 100 -0.37 0.27 -8.59
CA ASN A 100 -0.11 -0.54 -9.77
C ASN A 100 -1.34 -0.74 -10.66
N TYR A 101 -2.52 -0.84 -10.07
CA TYR A 101 -3.77 -1.19 -10.76
C TYR A 101 -4.80 -0.08 -10.75
N GLY A 102 -4.73 0.83 -9.77
CA GLY A 102 -5.61 1.99 -9.69
C GLY A 102 -5.13 3.15 -10.54
N ILE A 103 -3.97 3.71 -10.21
CA ILE A 103 -3.55 5.03 -10.70
C ILE A 103 -2.41 5.04 -11.72
N ARG A 104 -1.73 3.93 -11.98
CA ARG A 104 -0.53 3.90 -12.83
C ARG A 104 -0.76 4.30 -14.30
N ASN A 105 -1.96 4.06 -14.82
CA ASN A 105 -2.29 4.26 -16.24
C ASN A 105 -3.47 5.23 -16.43
N ILE A 106 -3.66 6.19 -15.52
CA ILE A 106 -4.68 7.23 -15.64
C ILE A 106 -4.09 8.49 -16.27
N ASP A 107 -4.94 9.28 -16.94
CA ASP A 107 -4.58 10.54 -17.60
C ASP A 107 -4.76 11.77 -16.68
N TRP A 108 -5.09 11.53 -15.41
CA TRP A 108 -5.28 12.56 -14.39
C TRP A 108 -4.35 12.31 -13.20
N GLU A 109 -4.29 13.28 -12.31
CA GLU A 109 -3.46 13.24 -11.12
C GLU A 109 -3.89 12.10 -10.18
N GLY A 110 -2.97 11.18 -9.90
CA GLY A 110 -3.22 10.03 -9.01
C GLY A 110 -3.29 10.47 -7.56
N ARG A 111 -4.36 10.08 -6.84
CA ARG A 111 -4.55 10.38 -5.43
C ARG A 111 -4.90 9.14 -4.64
N ILE A 112 -4.22 8.97 -3.50
CA ILE A 112 -4.52 7.94 -2.52
C ILE A 112 -4.80 8.64 -1.19
N VAL A 113 -5.86 8.26 -0.52
CA VAL A 113 -6.24 8.78 0.81
C VAL A 113 -6.22 7.62 1.79
N LEU A 114 -5.37 7.71 2.82
CA LEU A 114 -5.38 6.82 3.98
C LEU A 114 -6.17 7.50 5.10
N SER A 115 -7.21 6.84 5.58
CA SER A 115 -7.99 7.30 6.74
C SER A 115 -7.91 6.29 7.87
N VAL A 116 -7.69 6.76 9.10
CA VAL A 116 -7.72 5.97 10.33
C VAL A 116 -8.60 6.67 11.33
N TYR A 117 -9.65 6.03 11.75
CA TYR A 117 -10.64 6.61 12.67
C TYR A 117 -11.30 5.54 13.53
N ARG A 118 -11.97 5.96 14.59
CA ARG A 118 -12.79 5.09 15.42
C ARG A 118 -14.25 5.21 15.02
N GLU A 119 -14.90 4.08 14.84
CA GLU A 119 -16.34 3.99 14.64
C GLU A 119 -16.90 3.01 15.67
N GLU A 120 -17.69 3.54 16.61
CA GLU A 120 -18.15 2.78 17.78
C GLU A 120 -16.99 2.14 18.54
N GLU A 121 -16.97 0.81 18.64
CA GLU A 121 -15.91 0.03 19.31
C GLU A 121 -14.82 -0.47 18.35
N LYS A 122 -14.94 -0.16 17.04
CA LYS A 122 -14.00 -0.60 16.01
C LYS A 122 -13.00 0.49 15.64
N VAL A 123 -11.79 0.07 15.30
CA VAL A 123 -10.82 0.90 14.58
C VAL A 123 -10.96 0.62 13.10
N CYS A 124 -11.25 1.66 12.32
CA CYS A 124 -11.41 1.58 10.89
C CYS A 124 -10.18 2.16 10.19
N ILE A 125 -9.64 1.38 9.25
CA ILE A 125 -8.57 1.81 8.36
C ILE A 125 -9.10 1.74 6.94
N SER A 126 -9.11 2.86 6.22
CA SER A 126 -9.58 2.95 4.84
C SER A 126 -8.48 3.48 3.94
N ILE A 127 -8.28 2.83 2.80
CA ILE A 127 -7.38 3.26 1.73
C ILE A 127 -8.22 3.43 0.47
N LYS A 128 -8.31 4.68 -0.01
CA LYS A 128 -9.10 5.05 -1.19
C LYS A 128 -8.20 5.64 -2.26
N ASP A 129 -8.35 5.17 -3.49
CA ASP A 129 -7.69 5.76 -4.66
C ASP A 129 -8.72 6.34 -5.64
N ASN A 130 -8.27 7.27 -6.50
CA ASN A 130 -9.06 7.85 -7.58
C ASN A 130 -8.73 7.22 -8.94
N GLY A 131 -8.31 5.96 -8.94
CA GLY A 131 -7.85 5.24 -10.12
C GLY A 131 -8.97 4.78 -11.06
N VAL A 132 -8.67 3.75 -11.84
CA VAL A 132 -9.59 3.22 -12.86
C VAL A 132 -10.82 2.51 -12.30
N GLY A 133 -10.82 2.15 -11.01
CA GLY A 133 -11.91 1.41 -10.37
C GLY A 133 -12.06 -0.03 -10.86
N MET A 134 -13.06 -0.73 -10.32
CA MET A 134 -13.38 -2.12 -10.66
C MET A 134 -14.88 -2.31 -10.91
N THR A 135 -15.24 -3.34 -11.69
CA THR A 135 -16.62 -3.79 -11.77
C THR A 135 -16.98 -4.63 -10.55
N GLU A 136 -18.28 -4.73 -10.25
CA GLU A 136 -18.77 -5.57 -9.14
C GLU A 136 -18.35 -7.04 -9.29
N GLU A 137 -18.38 -7.55 -10.54
CA GLU A 137 -17.96 -8.92 -10.83
C GLU A 137 -16.46 -9.12 -10.53
N ARG A 138 -15.63 -8.11 -10.82
CA ARG A 138 -14.18 -8.19 -10.53
C ARG A 138 -13.90 -8.13 -9.04
N ILE A 139 -14.61 -7.30 -8.29
CA ILE A 139 -14.53 -7.25 -6.83
C ILE A 139 -14.93 -8.62 -6.24
N ALA A 140 -16.05 -9.19 -6.70
CA ALA A 140 -16.50 -10.50 -6.24
C ALA A 140 -15.47 -11.60 -6.52
N GLN A 141 -14.83 -11.60 -7.70
CA GLN A 141 -13.76 -12.55 -8.04
C GLN A 141 -12.55 -12.38 -7.12
N VAL A 142 -12.08 -11.15 -6.90
CA VAL A 142 -10.94 -10.87 -6.00
C VAL A 142 -11.25 -11.35 -4.60
N MET A 143 -12.42 -11.03 -4.05
CA MET A 143 -12.83 -11.47 -2.71
C MET A 143 -12.98 -13.00 -2.62
N GLN A 144 -13.53 -13.64 -3.66
CA GLN A 144 -13.65 -15.11 -3.69
C GLN A 144 -12.28 -15.79 -3.73
N ASN A 145 -11.34 -15.28 -4.50
CA ASN A 145 -9.97 -15.82 -4.58
C ASN A 145 -9.26 -15.67 -3.23
N CYS A 146 -9.48 -14.54 -2.52
CA CYS A 146 -8.96 -14.33 -1.17
C CYS A 146 -9.48 -15.39 -0.17
N ILE A 147 -10.73 -15.82 -0.29
CA ILE A 147 -11.34 -16.81 0.60
C ILE A 147 -10.93 -18.24 0.23
N SER A 148 -10.78 -18.55 -1.05
CA SER A 148 -10.55 -19.90 -1.55
C SER A 148 -9.09 -20.35 -1.54
N HIS A 149 -8.13 -19.48 -1.21
CA HIS A 149 -6.68 -19.72 -1.30
C HIS A 149 -6.21 -20.22 -2.70
N GLN A 150 -7.00 -19.96 -3.75
CA GLN A 150 -6.61 -20.30 -5.11
C GLN A 150 -5.68 -19.22 -5.65
N GLU A 151 -4.46 -19.64 -5.98
CA GLU A 151 -3.55 -18.80 -6.78
C GLU A 151 -4.18 -18.61 -8.16
N ASP A 152 -4.56 -17.38 -8.47
CA ASP A 152 -4.97 -17.00 -9.83
C ASP A 152 -3.74 -17.12 -10.73
N THR A 153 -3.73 -18.13 -11.61
CA THR A 153 -2.58 -18.49 -12.46
C THR A 153 -2.27 -17.48 -13.57
N GLY A 154 -2.83 -16.27 -13.50
CA GLY A 154 -2.68 -15.24 -14.54
C GLY A 154 -2.44 -13.81 -14.09
N ASP A 155 -2.85 -13.43 -12.89
CA ASP A 155 -2.72 -12.07 -12.39
C ASP A 155 -2.07 -12.06 -11.00
N SER A 156 -0.93 -11.38 -10.85
CA SER A 156 -0.24 -11.20 -9.57
C SER A 156 -1.05 -10.39 -8.51
N ASN A 157 -2.27 -9.96 -8.84
CA ASN A 157 -3.16 -9.14 -8.02
C ASN A 157 -3.74 -9.87 -6.80
N GLY A 158 -3.94 -11.18 -6.90
CA GLY A 158 -4.56 -11.96 -5.82
C GLY A 158 -3.63 -12.23 -4.64
N VAL A 159 -2.34 -12.41 -4.89
CA VAL A 159 -1.38 -12.87 -3.86
C VAL A 159 -1.20 -11.84 -2.73
N GLY A 160 -1.13 -10.55 -3.06
CA GLY A 160 -0.94 -9.49 -2.05
C GLY A 160 -2.12 -9.35 -1.10
N LEU A 161 -3.34 -9.32 -1.62
CA LEU A 161 -4.57 -9.17 -0.81
C LEU A 161 -4.89 -10.44 -0.04
N ASN A 162 -4.66 -11.63 -0.61
CA ASN A 162 -4.79 -12.89 0.10
C ASN A 162 -3.93 -12.92 1.37
N ASN A 163 -2.67 -12.53 1.25
CA ASN A 163 -1.75 -12.46 2.38
C ASN A 163 -2.21 -11.44 3.44
N VAL A 164 -2.79 -10.31 3.02
CA VAL A 164 -3.35 -9.30 3.93
C VAL A 164 -4.52 -9.89 4.72
N MET A 165 -5.48 -10.51 4.04
CA MET A 165 -6.66 -11.10 4.69
C MET A 165 -6.29 -12.25 5.63
N GLU A 166 -5.38 -13.14 5.22
CA GLU A 166 -4.89 -14.23 6.04
C GLU A 166 -4.22 -13.71 7.32
N ARG A 167 -3.36 -12.69 7.21
CA ARG A 167 -2.70 -12.06 8.37
C ARG A 167 -3.70 -11.40 9.31
N LEU A 168 -4.69 -10.67 8.76
CA LEU A 168 -5.77 -10.11 9.58
C LEU A 168 -6.52 -11.20 10.33
N HIS A 169 -6.93 -12.25 9.62
CA HIS A 169 -7.68 -13.37 10.22
C HIS A 169 -6.91 -14.05 11.35
N LEU A 170 -5.63 -14.34 11.13
CA LEU A 170 -4.78 -14.95 12.15
C LEU A 170 -4.53 -14.04 13.35
N PHE A 171 -4.41 -12.72 13.13
CA PHE A 171 -4.10 -11.78 14.19
C PHE A 171 -5.31 -11.44 15.05
N PHE A 172 -6.49 -11.28 14.44
CA PHE A 172 -7.72 -10.91 15.14
C PHE A 172 -8.65 -12.10 15.46
N ASP A 173 -8.21 -13.33 15.20
CA ASP A 173 -8.97 -14.56 15.45
C ASP A 173 -10.38 -14.55 14.82
N GLY A 174 -10.49 -13.98 13.63
CA GLY A 174 -11.74 -13.88 12.88
C GLY A 174 -12.68 -12.74 13.34
N ALA A 175 -12.20 -11.82 14.17
CA ALA A 175 -12.98 -10.65 14.61
C ALA A 175 -12.84 -9.44 13.64
N GLU A 176 -11.99 -9.57 12.62
CA GLU A 176 -11.77 -8.54 11.58
C GLU A 176 -12.93 -8.49 10.59
N GLU A 177 -13.05 -7.34 9.93
CA GLU A 177 -13.92 -7.12 8.79
C GLU A 177 -13.11 -6.49 7.66
N PHE A 178 -13.12 -7.12 6.49
CA PHE A 178 -12.46 -6.61 5.30
C PHE A 178 -13.49 -6.35 4.21
N VAL A 179 -13.56 -5.10 3.75
CA VAL A 179 -14.52 -4.65 2.74
C VAL A 179 -13.77 -4.01 1.58
N MET A 180 -14.15 -4.38 0.35
CA MET A 180 -13.67 -3.74 -0.87
C MET A 180 -14.85 -3.15 -1.63
N MET A 181 -14.74 -1.88 -1.98
CA MET A 181 -15.79 -1.15 -2.71
C MET A 181 -15.19 -0.41 -3.90
N SER A 182 -16.00 -0.18 -4.94
CA SER A 182 -15.67 0.69 -6.06
C SER A 182 -16.92 1.36 -6.58
N GLU A 183 -16.82 2.62 -6.99
CA GLU A 183 -17.90 3.34 -7.66
C GLU A 183 -18.08 2.91 -9.14
N GLY A 184 -17.30 1.91 -9.58
CA GLY A 184 -17.29 1.40 -10.93
C GLY A 184 -16.08 1.87 -11.76
N PRO A 185 -15.91 1.32 -12.98
CA PRO A 185 -14.80 1.69 -13.84
C PRO A 185 -14.72 3.20 -14.11
N GLY A 186 -13.52 3.77 -13.96
CA GLY A 186 -13.26 5.20 -14.15
C GLY A 186 -13.61 6.12 -12.97
N ARG A 187 -13.99 5.55 -11.80
CA ARG A 187 -14.38 6.32 -10.60
C ARG A 187 -13.57 6.00 -9.34
N GLY A 188 -12.49 5.22 -9.47
CA GLY A 188 -11.68 4.84 -8.34
C GLY A 188 -12.19 3.60 -7.61
N LYS A 189 -11.47 3.22 -6.56
CA LYS A 189 -11.86 2.13 -5.64
C LYS A 189 -11.61 2.54 -4.20
N GLU A 190 -12.39 2.02 -3.32
CA GLU A 190 -12.30 2.18 -1.87
C GLU A 190 -12.01 0.85 -1.19
#